data_66656c03b75f5d2c038bc32de03dfaf3
#
_entry.id   66656c03b75f5d2c038bc32de03dfaf3
#
_cell.length_a   1.000
_cell.length_b   1.000
_cell.length_c   1.000
_cell.angle_alpha   90.00
_cell.angle_beta   90.00
_cell.angle_gamma   90.00
#
_symmetry.space_group_name_H-M   'P 1'
#
loop_
_entity.id
_entity.type
_entity.pdbx_description
1 polymer ?
#
loop_
_entity_poly.entity_id
_entity_poly.type
_entity_poly.pdbx_seq_one_letter_code
_entity_poly.pdbx_strand_id
1 'polypeptide(L)'
;AASDVYKRQVEWYHSIGTEKSPGTKAFALTGNVVNTGLIEVPMGTTIREVVFDIGGGIPNGKKFKAVQIGGPSGGATTASDEHLDLPLDFDSLKSIGAMIGSGGLVVMDEDTCMVETARFFMRFTQNESCGKCVPCREGTKRMLEILDRIIANEGSLEDLDLLQELSKTISETALCGLGQSACKPVQSTLRHFRQDYLRHVVDHHCPICNGRKRRLVIKPELCKGCGKCKRNCPMEAISGEIRMPHTIDNDKCIHCGACWGACPFGAIDAIEEED
;
A
#
# COMPACT_ATOMS: atom_id res chain seq x y z
N ALA A 1 -35.91 -10.70 -1.64
CA ALA A 1 -34.64 -10.42 -0.92
C ALA A 1 -34.52 -8.93 -0.57
N ALA A 2 -34.52 -8.01 -1.53
CA ALA A 2 -34.38 -6.57 -1.24
C ALA A 2 -35.46 -6.02 -0.28
N SER A 3 -36.69 -6.48 -0.40
CA SER A 3 -37.79 -6.06 0.48
C SER A 3 -37.62 -6.53 1.93
N ASP A 4 -36.98 -7.67 2.16
CA ASP A 4 -36.69 -8.17 3.50
C ASP A 4 -35.61 -7.35 4.18
N VAL A 5 -34.53 -7.03 3.46
CA VAL A 5 -33.44 -6.16 3.93
C VAL A 5 -33.95 -4.79 4.37
N TYR A 6 -34.79 -4.16 3.56
CA TYR A 6 -35.34 -2.84 3.88
C TYR A 6 -36.34 -2.83 5.06
N LYS A 7 -37.10 -3.91 5.23
CA LYS A 7 -38.23 -3.91 6.19
C LYS A 7 -37.97 -4.63 7.49
N ARG A 8 -37.04 -5.60 7.51
CA ARG A 8 -36.84 -6.48 8.66
C ARG A 8 -35.43 -6.52 9.22
N GLN A 9 -34.42 -6.13 8.42
CA GLN A 9 -33.02 -6.26 8.81
C GLN A 9 -32.36 -4.93 9.18
N VAL A 10 -33.03 -3.80 8.94
CA VAL A 10 -32.47 -2.46 9.18
C VAL A 10 -32.07 -2.27 10.63
N GLU A 11 -32.95 -2.56 11.56
CA GLU A 11 -32.70 -2.38 13.00
C GLU A 11 -31.57 -3.30 13.47
N TRP A 12 -31.58 -4.55 13.03
CA TRP A 12 -30.53 -5.52 13.35
C TRP A 12 -29.18 -5.10 12.77
N TYR A 13 -29.13 -4.72 11.51
CA TYR A 13 -27.88 -4.31 10.87
C TYR A 13 -27.34 -3.00 11.47
N HIS A 14 -28.21 -2.07 11.81
CA HIS A 14 -27.87 -0.81 12.47
C HIS A 14 -27.34 -1.02 13.91
N SER A 15 -27.67 -2.12 14.55
CA SER A 15 -27.16 -2.45 15.90
C SER A 15 -25.72 -2.99 15.88
N ILE A 16 -25.18 -3.30 14.70
CA ILE A 16 -23.78 -3.74 14.51
C ILE A 16 -22.93 -2.50 14.23
N GLY A 17 -21.69 -2.49 14.70
CA GLY A 17 -20.76 -1.40 14.45
C GLY A 17 -20.80 -0.31 15.50
N THR A 18 -20.39 0.91 15.12
CA THR A 18 -20.41 2.09 16.00
C THR A 18 -21.64 2.95 15.77
N GLU A 19 -21.96 3.81 16.73
CA GLU A 19 -23.13 4.72 16.63
C GLU A 19 -23.10 5.57 15.35
N LYS A 20 -21.91 6.06 14.95
CA LYS A 20 -21.72 6.91 13.76
C LYS A 20 -21.41 6.13 12.48
N SER A 21 -20.98 4.88 12.61
CA SER A 21 -20.66 4.01 11.50
C SER A 21 -21.29 2.64 11.74
N PRO A 22 -22.61 2.51 11.60
CA PRO A 22 -23.31 1.25 11.82
C PRO A 22 -23.05 0.25 10.70
N GLY A 23 -23.19 -1.03 11.03
CA GLY A 23 -23.08 -2.15 10.09
C GLY A 23 -21.68 -2.75 10.03
N THR A 24 -21.42 -3.43 8.94
CA THR A 24 -20.15 -4.13 8.65
C THR A 24 -19.42 -3.50 7.47
N LYS A 25 -18.13 -3.82 7.35
CA LYS A 25 -17.31 -3.43 6.21
C LYS A 25 -16.44 -4.58 5.77
N ALA A 26 -16.42 -4.83 4.46
CA ALA A 26 -15.48 -5.74 3.83
C ALA A 26 -14.13 -5.04 3.62
N PHE A 27 -13.05 -5.70 4.01
CA PHE A 27 -11.67 -5.26 3.79
C PHE A 27 -10.88 -6.30 3.02
N ALA A 28 -10.06 -5.83 2.08
CA ALA A 28 -9.06 -6.63 1.40
C ALA A 28 -7.74 -6.56 2.20
N LEU A 29 -7.50 -7.56 3.03
CA LEU A 29 -6.30 -7.68 3.86
C LEU A 29 -5.17 -8.30 3.05
N THR A 30 -4.09 -7.55 2.88
CA THR A 30 -2.94 -7.94 2.05
C THR A 30 -1.62 -7.45 2.66
N GLY A 31 -0.50 -7.74 1.99
CA GLY A 31 0.83 -7.33 2.42
C GLY A 31 1.50 -8.37 3.32
N ASN A 32 2.31 -7.91 4.26
CA ASN A 32 3.12 -8.74 5.14
C ASN A 32 2.31 -9.20 6.36
N VAL A 33 1.30 -10.04 6.13
CA VAL A 33 0.44 -10.63 7.13
C VAL A 33 0.27 -12.13 6.82
N VAL A 34 0.12 -12.96 7.86
CA VAL A 34 0.06 -14.43 7.70
C VAL A 34 -1.13 -14.85 6.85
N ASN A 35 -2.33 -14.35 7.18
CA ASN A 35 -3.55 -14.68 6.47
C ASN A 35 -3.98 -13.48 5.61
N THR A 36 -3.89 -13.62 4.30
CA THR A 36 -4.38 -12.62 3.33
C THR A 36 -5.73 -13.02 2.78
N GLY A 37 -6.58 -12.05 2.46
CA GLY A 37 -7.88 -12.32 1.84
C GLY A 37 -8.89 -11.21 2.03
N LEU A 38 -10.13 -11.51 1.66
CA LEU A 38 -11.27 -10.65 1.91
C LEU A 38 -11.86 -11.03 3.28
N ILE A 39 -11.96 -10.06 4.15
CA ILE A 39 -12.57 -10.18 5.48
C ILE A 39 -13.76 -9.25 5.59
N GLU A 40 -14.76 -9.63 6.37
CA GLU A 40 -15.86 -8.75 6.75
C GLU A 40 -15.92 -8.65 8.26
N VAL A 41 -15.90 -7.42 8.77
CA VAL A 41 -15.89 -7.13 10.20
C VAL A 41 -16.91 -6.04 10.55
N PRO A 42 -17.43 -6.00 11.79
CA PRO A 42 -18.18 -4.85 12.27
C PRO A 42 -17.38 -3.56 12.14
N MET A 43 -18.06 -2.48 11.82
CA MET A 43 -17.43 -1.16 11.90
C MET A 43 -17.02 -0.90 13.35
N GLY A 44 -15.82 -0.34 13.55
CA GLY A 44 -15.24 -0.14 14.88
C GLY A 44 -14.33 -1.27 15.37
N THR A 45 -14.20 -2.39 14.62
CA THR A 45 -13.14 -3.37 14.84
C THR A 45 -11.79 -2.66 14.76
N THR A 46 -10.88 -2.95 15.68
CA THR A 46 -9.58 -2.25 15.74
C THR A 46 -8.60 -2.78 14.69
N ILE A 47 -7.61 -1.95 14.36
CA ILE A 47 -6.50 -2.37 13.48
C ILE A 47 -5.76 -3.56 14.09
N ARG A 48 -5.61 -3.57 15.43
CA ARG A 48 -4.97 -4.67 16.17
C ARG A 48 -5.69 -5.99 15.93
N GLU A 49 -6.99 -6.03 16.15
CA GLU A 49 -7.81 -7.23 15.94
C GLU A 49 -7.72 -7.71 14.48
N VAL A 50 -7.77 -6.79 13.51
CA VAL A 50 -7.69 -7.17 12.10
C VAL A 50 -6.32 -7.75 11.75
N VAL A 51 -5.23 -7.13 12.19
CA VAL A 51 -3.87 -7.55 11.81
C VAL A 51 -3.43 -8.81 12.57
N PHE A 52 -3.68 -8.86 13.89
CA PHE A 52 -3.12 -9.93 14.73
C PHE A 52 -4.10 -11.07 14.96
N ASP A 53 -5.36 -10.81 15.26
CA ASP A 53 -6.32 -11.87 15.59
C ASP A 53 -6.86 -12.53 14.33
N ILE A 54 -7.27 -11.74 13.33
CA ILE A 54 -7.82 -12.24 12.07
C ILE A 54 -6.68 -12.57 11.09
N GLY A 55 -5.76 -11.64 10.91
CA GLY A 55 -4.62 -11.76 9.99
C GLY A 55 -3.53 -12.72 10.47
N GLY A 56 -3.54 -13.10 11.75
CA GLY A 56 -2.53 -14.02 12.33
C GLY A 56 -1.16 -13.38 12.55
N GLY A 57 -1.08 -12.04 12.52
CA GLY A 57 0.16 -11.29 12.76
C GLY A 57 1.13 -11.26 11.58
N ILE A 58 2.36 -10.86 11.87
CA ILE A 58 3.42 -10.70 10.86
C ILE A 58 4.19 -12.02 10.72
N PRO A 59 4.40 -12.51 9.49
CA PRO A 59 5.11 -13.77 9.27
C PRO A 59 6.57 -13.69 9.70
N ASN A 60 7.17 -14.87 9.96
CA ASN A 60 8.59 -15.05 10.27
C ASN A 60 9.09 -14.30 11.53
N GLY A 61 8.20 -13.99 12.47
CA GLY A 61 8.55 -13.32 13.71
C GLY A 61 8.99 -11.86 13.57
N LYS A 62 8.77 -11.26 12.41
CA LYS A 62 9.05 -9.84 12.17
C LYS A 62 8.08 -8.94 12.91
N LYS A 63 8.48 -7.68 13.08
CA LYS A 63 7.65 -6.67 13.75
C LYS A 63 6.72 -5.98 12.76
N PHE A 64 5.51 -5.69 13.21
CA PHE A 64 4.59 -4.82 12.52
C PHE A 64 5.17 -3.39 12.45
N LYS A 65 5.12 -2.75 11.29
CA LYS A 65 5.57 -1.38 11.09
C LYS A 65 4.43 -0.41 10.80
N ALA A 66 3.57 -0.78 9.86
CA ALA A 66 2.52 0.09 9.38
C ALA A 66 1.38 -0.68 8.72
N VAL A 67 0.23 -0.04 8.56
CA VAL A 67 -0.81 -0.47 7.63
C VAL A 67 -1.27 0.71 6.79
N GLN A 68 -1.33 0.53 5.47
CA GLN A 68 -1.97 1.46 4.55
C GLN A 68 -3.46 1.15 4.49
N ILE A 69 -4.30 2.14 4.75
CA ILE A 69 -5.76 1.99 4.81
C ILE A 69 -6.41 2.84 3.73
N GLY A 70 -7.44 2.29 3.07
CA GLY A 70 -8.26 3.03 2.11
C GLY A 70 -7.80 2.93 0.67
N GLY A 71 -6.90 1.99 0.35
CA GLY A 71 -6.34 1.79 -0.98
C GLY A 71 -5.22 2.78 -1.32
N PRO A 72 -4.85 2.90 -2.61
CA PRO A 72 -3.65 3.65 -3.03
C PRO A 72 -3.62 5.13 -2.65
N SER A 73 -4.78 5.76 -2.52
CA SER A 73 -4.89 7.17 -2.09
C SER A 73 -5.26 7.33 -0.61
N GLY A 74 -5.15 6.27 0.17
CA GLY A 74 -5.35 6.27 1.61
C GLY A 74 -4.15 6.74 2.40
N GLY A 75 -4.20 6.60 3.73
CA GLY A 75 -3.11 6.97 4.63
C GLY A 75 -2.46 5.76 5.29
N ALA A 76 -1.19 5.90 5.68
CA ALA A 76 -0.48 4.92 6.48
C ALA A 76 -0.60 5.25 7.98
N THR A 77 -0.79 4.21 8.80
CA THR A 77 -0.77 4.30 10.27
C THR A 77 0.51 3.70 10.82
N THR A 78 0.80 3.96 12.09
CA THR A 78 2.02 3.46 12.76
C THR A 78 1.73 2.24 13.64
N ALA A 79 2.81 1.65 14.17
CA ALA A 79 2.79 0.57 15.16
C ALA A 79 2.53 1.05 16.60
N SER A 80 2.19 2.33 16.83
CA SER A 80 1.84 2.81 18.17
C SER A 80 0.53 2.17 18.65
N ASP A 81 0.42 1.92 19.93
CA ASP A 81 -0.80 1.35 20.52
C ASP A 81 -2.02 2.24 20.23
N GLU A 82 -1.84 3.57 20.26
CA GLU A 82 -2.88 4.52 19.90
C GLU A 82 -3.45 4.26 18.50
N HIS A 83 -2.57 3.98 17.50
CA HIS A 83 -3.03 3.69 16.14
C HIS A 83 -3.52 2.25 15.98
N LEU A 84 -2.91 1.29 16.69
CA LEU A 84 -3.35 -0.11 16.62
C LEU A 84 -4.74 -0.31 17.23
N ASP A 85 -5.06 0.41 18.31
CA ASP A 85 -6.34 0.32 19.01
C ASP A 85 -7.38 1.28 18.42
N LEU A 86 -7.02 1.99 17.34
CA LEU A 86 -7.96 2.86 16.62
C LEU A 86 -9.06 2.03 15.95
N PRO A 87 -10.33 2.36 16.19
CA PRO A 87 -11.43 1.70 15.52
C PRO A 87 -11.46 2.02 14.02
N LEU A 88 -11.69 1.00 13.22
CA LEU A 88 -11.90 1.13 11.79
C LEU A 88 -13.31 1.70 11.52
N ASP A 89 -13.45 2.99 11.72
CA ASP A 89 -14.64 3.74 11.39
C ASP A 89 -14.30 5.05 10.62
N PHE A 90 -15.32 5.73 10.10
CA PHE A 90 -15.10 6.90 9.25
C PHE A 90 -14.49 8.08 9.99
N ASP A 91 -14.88 8.32 11.24
CA ASP A 91 -14.46 9.49 12.01
C ASP A 91 -13.08 9.28 12.61
N SER A 92 -12.82 8.12 13.19
CA SER A 92 -11.55 7.80 13.83
C SER A 92 -10.39 7.80 12.83
N LEU A 93 -10.56 7.18 11.66
CA LEU A 93 -9.54 7.20 10.62
C LEU A 93 -9.29 8.60 10.06
N LYS A 94 -10.34 9.42 9.95
CA LYS A 94 -10.21 10.81 9.49
C LYS A 94 -9.36 11.65 10.45
N SER A 95 -9.44 11.41 11.77
CA SER A 95 -8.67 12.14 12.77
C SER A 95 -7.16 12.00 12.59
N ILE A 96 -6.69 10.86 12.09
CA ILE A 96 -5.28 10.59 11.80
C ILE A 96 -4.88 10.88 10.34
N GLY A 97 -5.79 11.43 9.52
CA GLY A 97 -5.56 11.71 8.11
C GLY A 97 -5.70 10.52 7.18
N ALA A 98 -6.14 9.37 7.69
CA ALA A 98 -6.48 8.19 6.90
C ALA A 98 -7.96 8.20 6.45
N MET A 99 -8.37 7.20 5.71
CA MET A 99 -9.75 7.00 5.29
C MET A 99 -10.04 5.51 5.07
N ILE A 100 -11.25 5.07 5.31
CA ILE A 100 -11.66 3.69 5.00
C ILE A 100 -11.57 3.40 3.50
N GLY A 101 -11.99 4.35 2.67
CA GLY A 101 -12.00 4.23 1.21
C GLY A 101 -12.68 2.96 0.73
N SER A 102 -12.05 2.25 -0.21
CA SER A 102 -12.52 0.98 -0.76
C SER A 102 -12.36 -0.22 0.18
N GLY A 103 -11.72 -0.05 1.34
CA GLY A 103 -11.45 -1.14 2.29
C GLY A 103 -10.15 -1.90 2.00
N GLY A 104 -9.23 -1.33 1.24
CA GLY A 104 -7.88 -1.90 1.10
C GLY A 104 -7.09 -1.74 2.40
N LEU A 105 -6.49 -2.83 2.89
CA LEU A 105 -5.58 -2.87 4.03
C LEU A 105 -4.29 -3.55 3.58
N VAL A 106 -3.20 -2.79 3.52
CA VAL A 106 -1.87 -3.32 3.16
C VAL A 106 -0.97 -3.26 4.38
N VAL A 107 -0.70 -4.42 4.95
CA VAL A 107 0.14 -4.56 6.15
C VAL A 107 1.61 -4.56 5.75
N MET A 108 2.43 -3.86 6.52
CA MET A 108 3.86 -3.67 6.29
C MET A 108 4.65 -4.05 7.53
N ASP A 109 5.75 -4.76 7.34
CA ASP A 109 6.70 -5.17 8.37
C ASP A 109 7.89 -4.20 8.49
N GLU A 110 8.79 -4.49 9.45
CA GLU A 110 9.99 -3.69 9.71
C GLU A 110 10.95 -3.58 8.52
N ASP A 111 10.89 -4.51 7.57
CA ASP A 111 11.70 -4.52 6.35
C ASP A 111 11.07 -3.73 5.18
N THR A 112 10.03 -2.96 5.44
CA THR A 112 9.37 -2.14 4.43
C THR A 112 9.91 -0.71 4.49
N CYS A 113 10.42 -0.20 3.36
CA CYS A 113 10.78 1.21 3.23
C CYS A 113 9.53 2.06 2.95
N MET A 114 9.27 3.04 3.81
CA MET A 114 8.08 3.88 3.68
C MET A 114 8.18 4.90 2.54
N VAL A 115 9.38 5.26 2.11
CA VAL A 115 9.61 6.12 0.93
C VAL A 115 9.25 5.36 -0.34
N GLU A 116 9.70 4.10 -0.45
CA GLU A 116 9.34 3.22 -1.58
C GLU A 116 7.84 2.96 -1.63
N THR A 117 7.22 2.75 -0.45
CA THR A 117 5.77 2.59 -0.33
C THR A 117 5.02 3.84 -0.82
N ALA A 118 5.46 5.04 -0.42
CA ALA A 118 4.87 6.29 -0.87
C ALA A 118 5.03 6.47 -2.38
N ARG A 119 6.20 6.15 -2.94
CA ARG A 119 6.48 6.16 -4.37
C ARG A 119 5.55 5.21 -5.13
N PHE A 120 5.39 4.00 -4.65
CA PHE A 120 4.52 2.99 -5.27
C PHE A 120 3.08 3.50 -5.40
N PHE A 121 2.50 4.01 -4.31
CA PHE A 121 1.13 4.53 -4.33
C PHE A 121 1.01 5.82 -5.15
N MET A 122 2.03 6.69 -5.14
CA MET A 122 2.04 7.89 -5.98
C MET A 122 2.09 7.54 -7.46
N ARG A 123 2.88 6.54 -7.86
CA ARG A 123 2.93 6.05 -9.24
C ARG A 123 1.58 5.52 -9.71
N PHE A 124 0.91 4.74 -8.86
CA PHE A 124 -0.45 4.30 -9.16
C PHE A 124 -1.38 5.50 -9.40
N THR A 125 -1.41 6.46 -8.48
CA THR A 125 -2.30 7.62 -8.58
C THR A 125 -1.98 8.49 -9.81
N GLN A 126 -0.72 8.63 -10.15
CA GLN A 126 -0.28 9.34 -11.35
C GLN A 126 -0.75 8.65 -12.63
N ASN A 127 -0.70 7.31 -12.69
CA ASN A 127 -1.19 6.53 -13.83
C ASN A 127 -2.72 6.61 -13.96
N GLU A 128 -3.46 6.68 -12.86
CA GLU A 128 -4.91 6.79 -12.84
C GLU A 128 -5.41 8.23 -13.07
N SER A 129 -4.52 9.21 -13.15
CA SER A 129 -4.89 10.59 -13.42
C SER A 129 -5.50 10.74 -14.82
N CYS A 130 -6.71 11.29 -14.88
CA CYS A 130 -7.36 11.59 -16.19
C CYS A 130 -6.68 12.72 -16.96
N GLY A 131 -5.68 13.40 -16.38
CA GLY A 131 -4.90 14.48 -17.00
C GLY A 131 -5.63 15.82 -17.16
N LYS A 132 -6.87 15.97 -16.68
CA LYS A 132 -7.69 17.17 -16.94
C LYS A 132 -7.16 18.41 -16.21
N CYS A 133 -6.91 18.32 -14.92
CA CYS A 133 -6.45 19.48 -14.14
C CYS A 133 -4.93 19.46 -13.92
N VAL A 134 -4.31 20.64 -14.03
CA VAL A 134 -2.85 20.79 -13.90
C VAL A 134 -2.32 20.31 -12.55
N PRO A 135 -2.94 20.65 -11.39
CA PRO A 135 -2.40 20.21 -10.09
C PRO A 135 -2.26 18.69 -9.99
N CYS A 136 -3.24 17.92 -10.46
CA CYS A 136 -3.16 16.47 -10.46
C CYS A 136 -2.17 15.97 -11.52
N ARG A 137 -2.30 16.40 -12.79
CA ARG A 137 -1.49 15.90 -13.91
C ARG A 137 0.00 16.16 -13.70
N GLU A 138 0.37 17.42 -13.45
CA GLU A 138 1.78 17.81 -13.31
C GLU A 138 2.28 17.62 -11.88
N GLY A 139 1.44 17.93 -10.88
CA GLY A 139 1.86 17.84 -9.48
C GLY A 139 2.20 16.41 -9.05
N THR A 140 1.35 15.42 -9.37
CA THR A 140 1.65 14.02 -9.03
C THR A 140 2.90 13.50 -9.74
N LYS A 141 3.14 13.95 -10.98
CA LYS A 141 4.36 13.64 -11.73
C LYS A 141 5.60 14.23 -11.04
N ARG A 142 5.56 15.50 -10.65
CA ARG A 142 6.68 16.15 -9.95
C ARG A 142 6.95 15.49 -8.60
N MET A 143 5.93 15.13 -7.84
CA MET A 143 6.11 14.39 -6.59
C MET A 143 6.78 13.03 -6.84
N LEU A 144 6.38 12.32 -7.89
CA LEU A 144 7.00 11.05 -8.24
C LEU A 144 8.48 11.21 -8.60
N GLU A 145 8.84 12.20 -9.40
CA GLU A 145 10.23 12.52 -9.75
C GLU A 145 11.08 12.84 -8.51
N ILE A 146 10.52 13.56 -7.54
CA ILE A 146 11.20 13.83 -6.27
C ILE A 146 11.40 12.53 -5.47
N LEU A 147 10.37 11.69 -5.37
CA LEU A 147 10.47 10.42 -4.67
C LEU A 147 11.49 9.47 -5.34
N ASP A 148 11.53 9.43 -6.67
CA ASP A 148 12.51 8.65 -7.43
C ASP A 148 13.95 9.14 -7.11
N ARG A 149 14.18 10.46 -7.06
CA ARG A 149 15.48 11.06 -6.68
C ARG A 149 15.87 10.74 -5.23
N ILE A 150 14.90 10.82 -4.30
CA ILE A 150 15.16 10.47 -2.89
C ILE A 150 15.55 8.99 -2.76
N ILE A 151 14.89 8.08 -3.47
CA ILE A 151 15.19 6.64 -3.44
C ILE A 151 16.56 6.34 -4.07
N ALA A 152 16.94 7.09 -5.11
CA ALA A 152 18.27 7.02 -5.69
C ALA A 152 19.39 7.57 -4.77
N ASN A 153 19.05 8.09 -3.58
CA ASN A 153 19.93 8.78 -2.63
C ASN A 153 20.57 10.07 -3.21
N GLU A 154 19.88 10.68 -4.15
CA GLU A 154 20.23 11.97 -4.77
C GLU A 154 19.35 13.11 -4.24
N GLY A 155 18.44 12.80 -3.30
CA GLY A 155 17.54 13.75 -2.68
C GLY A 155 18.21 14.62 -1.63
N SER A 156 17.56 15.72 -1.30
CA SER A 156 17.99 16.68 -0.29
C SER A 156 16.87 16.97 0.74
N LEU A 157 17.19 17.72 1.80
CA LEU A 157 16.18 18.15 2.78
C LEU A 157 15.14 19.06 2.15
N GLU A 158 15.53 19.91 1.19
CA GLU A 158 14.62 20.80 0.46
C GLU A 158 13.57 19.98 -0.34
N ASP A 159 13.90 18.77 -0.77
CA ASP A 159 12.95 17.89 -1.44
C ASP A 159 11.81 17.46 -0.51
N LEU A 160 12.08 17.29 0.78
CA LEU A 160 11.05 16.95 1.76
C LEU A 160 10.07 18.12 1.97
N ASP A 161 10.59 19.33 2.01
CA ASP A 161 9.78 20.54 2.14
C ASP A 161 8.95 20.75 0.86
N LEU A 162 9.55 20.56 -0.31
CA LEU A 162 8.86 20.62 -1.60
C LEU A 162 7.76 19.57 -1.74
N LEU A 163 7.97 18.33 -1.25
CA LEU A 163 6.93 17.31 -1.21
C LEU A 163 5.74 17.75 -0.35
N GLN A 164 5.97 18.42 0.77
CA GLN A 164 4.90 18.92 1.63
C GLN A 164 4.12 20.05 0.94
N GLU A 165 4.82 21.01 0.33
CA GLU A 165 4.21 22.14 -0.39
C GLU A 165 3.37 21.66 -1.57
N LEU A 166 3.93 20.78 -2.42
CA LEU A 166 3.23 20.18 -3.54
C LEU A 166 2.01 19.38 -3.07
N SER A 167 2.15 18.59 -2.00
CA SER A 167 1.05 17.83 -1.42
C SER A 167 -0.12 18.73 -1.03
N LYS A 168 0.16 19.85 -0.37
CA LYS A 168 -0.85 20.82 0.03
C LYS A 168 -1.51 21.45 -1.21
N THR A 169 -0.70 21.95 -2.13
CA THR A 169 -1.19 22.60 -3.36
C THR A 169 -2.09 21.67 -4.16
N ILE A 170 -1.67 20.42 -4.39
CA ILE A 170 -2.46 19.44 -5.16
C ILE A 170 -3.78 19.14 -4.44
N SER A 171 -3.74 18.88 -3.13
CA SER A 171 -4.93 18.54 -2.35
C SER A 171 -5.98 19.66 -2.33
N GLU A 172 -5.53 20.92 -2.28
CA GLU A 172 -6.41 22.10 -2.20
C GLU A 172 -6.93 22.56 -3.57
N THR A 173 -6.21 22.28 -4.66
CA THR A 173 -6.53 22.86 -5.98
C THR A 173 -6.97 21.84 -7.02
N ALA A 174 -6.84 20.53 -6.76
CA ALA A 174 -7.33 19.51 -7.68
C ALA A 174 -8.86 19.50 -7.76
N LEU A 175 -9.39 19.26 -8.97
CA LEU A 175 -10.81 19.38 -9.23
C LEU A 175 -11.68 18.21 -8.76
N CYS A 176 -11.07 17.05 -8.46
CA CYS A 176 -11.83 15.85 -8.07
C CYS A 176 -11.16 15.09 -6.94
N GLY A 177 -11.89 14.13 -6.35
CA GLY A 177 -11.45 13.33 -5.21
C GLY A 177 -10.14 12.58 -5.43
N LEU A 178 -9.85 12.11 -6.66
CA LEU A 178 -8.59 11.44 -6.94
C LEU A 178 -7.40 12.40 -6.69
N GLY A 179 -7.41 13.58 -7.28
CA GLY A 179 -6.32 14.55 -7.09
C GLY A 179 -6.26 15.07 -5.66
N GLN A 180 -7.40 15.35 -5.02
CA GLN A 180 -7.48 15.83 -3.64
C GLN A 180 -6.92 14.82 -2.62
N SER A 181 -7.00 13.53 -2.90
CA SER A 181 -6.48 12.46 -2.02
C SER A 181 -5.14 11.86 -2.48
N ALA A 182 -4.67 12.19 -3.67
CA ALA A 182 -3.47 11.65 -4.30
C ALA A 182 -2.24 11.66 -3.40
N CYS A 183 -2.08 12.75 -2.63
CA CYS A 183 -0.89 13.01 -1.83
C CYS A 183 -0.92 12.38 -0.42
N LYS A 184 -2.04 11.79 0.00
CA LYS A 184 -2.19 11.22 1.35
C LYS A 184 -1.13 10.18 1.72
N PRO A 185 -0.73 9.24 0.83
CA PRO A 185 0.35 8.31 1.14
C PRO A 185 1.66 9.04 1.48
N VAL A 186 2.03 10.06 0.70
CA VAL A 186 3.25 10.84 0.95
C VAL A 186 3.12 11.66 2.23
N GLN A 187 1.99 12.33 2.45
CA GLN A 187 1.75 13.13 3.66
C GLN A 187 1.81 12.28 4.94
N SER A 188 1.17 11.11 4.93
CA SER A 188 1.16 10.22 6.10
C SER A 188 2.53 9.58 6.35
N THR A 189 3.23 9.14 5.32
CA THR A 189 4.57 8.56 5.49
C THR A 189 5.61 9.60 5.91
N LEU A 190 5.58 10.82 5.37
CA LEU A 190 6.44 11.93 5.83
C LEU A 190 6.17 12.30 7.29
N ARG A 191 4.90 12.30 7.71
CA ARG A 191 4.52 12.62 9.08
C ARG A 191 4.97 11.56 10.07
N HIS A 192 4.71 10.30 9.78
CA HIS A 192 4.87 9.20 10.73
C HIS A 192 6.20 8.47 10.62
N PHE A 193 6.85 8.53 9.45
CA PHE A 193 8.09 7.79 9.16
C PHE A 193 9.18 8.70 8.61
N ARG A 194 9.25 9.93 9.14
CA ARG A 194 10.24 10.93 8.69
C ARG A 194 11.68 10.39 8.74
N GLN A 195 11.97 9.50 9.68
CA GLN A 195 13.31 8.88 9.79
C GLN A 195 13.67 8.04 8.56
N ASP A 196 12.70 7.36 7.94
CA ASP A 196 12.96 6.63 6.70
C ASP A 196 13.38 7.58 5.55
N TYR A 197 12.77 8.77 5.47
CA TYR A 197 13.16 9.80 4.51
C TYR A 197 14.54 10.38 4.80
N LEU A 198 14.84 10.68 6.07
CA LEU A 198 16.15 11.23 6.47
C LEU A 198 17.30 10.28 6.14
N ARG A 199 17.11 8.98 6.27
CA ARG A 199 18.11 7.98 5.83
C ARG A 199 18.48 8.11 4.36
N HIS A 200 17.51 8.45 3.50
CA HIS A 200 17.77 8.66 2.08
C HIS A 200 18.43 10.00 1.77
N VAL A 201 17.99 11.09 2.41
CA VAL A 201 18.42 12.44 2.03
C VAL A 201 19.59 12.98 2.86
N VAL A 202 19.87 12.41 4.04
CA VAL A 202 20.97 12.82 4.91
C VAL A 202 22.05 11.77 4.95
N ASP A 203 21.66 10.51 5.26
CA ASP A 203 22.63 9.42 5.38
C ASP A 203 23.02 8.85 4.00
N HIS A 204 22.27 9.19 2.95
CA HIS A 204 22.38 8.67 1.59
C HIS A 204 22.46 7.14 1.55
N HIS A 205 21.86 6.49 2.54
CA HIS A 205 21.85 5.05 2.70
C HIS A 205 20.58 4.57 3.39
N CYS A 206 19.82 3.74 2.71
CA CYS A 206 18.68 3.05 3.30
C CYS A 206 19.00 1.55 3.42
N PRO A 207 19.03 0.99 4.63
CA PRO A 207 19.35 -0.43 4.82
C PRO A 207 18.33 -1.38 4.16
N ILE A 208 17.16 -0.85 3.81
CA ILE A 208 16.08 -1.61 3.15
C ILE A 208 16.18 -1.52 1.63
N CYS A 209 16.44 -0.32 1.07
CA CYS A 209 16.49 -0.09 -0.37
C CYS A 209 17.87 -0.33 -0.96
N ASN A 210 18.94 0.11 -0.29
CA ASN A 210 20.30 0.12 -0.85
C ASN A 210 21.10 -1.15 -0.58
N GLY A 211 20.66 -2.00 0.36
CA GLY A 211 21.28 -3.29 0.61
C GLY A 211 20.65 -4.44 -0.16
N ARG A 212 19.62 -4.14 -0.96
CA ARG A 212 18.81 -5.18 -1.60
C ARG A 212 18.43 -4.77 -3.02
N LYS A 213 19.34 -4.86 -3.95
CA LYS A 213 18.96 -5.09 -5.35
C LYS A 213 18.32 -6.48 -5.40
N ARG A 214 17.10 -6.59 -4.91
CA ARG A 214 16.34 -7.84 -5.00
C ARG A 214 15.85 -7.98 -6.41
N ARG A 215 16.43 -8.93 -7.14
CA ARG A 215 15.81 -9.40 -8.39
C ARG A 215 14.81 -10.50 -8.04
N LEU A 216 13.58 -10.35 -8.52
CA LEU A 216 12.67 -11.47 -8.50
C LEU A 216 13.01 -12.41 -9.66
N VAL A 217 13.22 -13.67 -9.35
CA VAL A 217 13.53 -14.70 -10.34
C VAL A 217 12.49 -15.81 -10.28
N ILE A 218 12.19 -16.37 -11.43
CA ILE A 218 11.39 -17.58 -11.53
C ILE A 218 12.36 -18.76 -11.70
N LYS A 219 12.31 -19.71 -10.76
CA LYS A 219 13.08 -20.95 -10.82
C LYS A 219 12.48 -21.84 -11.90
N PRO A 220 13.19 -22.08 -13.03
CA PRO A 220 12.63 -22.84 -14.15
C PRO A 220 12.22 -24.27 -13.77
N GLU A 221 12.96 -24.87 -12.85
CA GLU A 221 12.74 -26.24 -12.37
C GLU A 221 11.43 -26.40 -11.59
N LEU A 222 10.96 -25.34 -10.93
CA LEU A 222 9.71 -25.33 -10.18
C LEU A 222 8.55 -24.77 -11.01
N CYS A 223 8.85 -24.00 -12.05
CA CYS A 223 7.84 -23.32 -12.85
C CYS A 223 7.11 -24.30 -13.77
N LYS A 224 5.81 -24.43 -13.59
CA LYS A 224 4.93 -25.27 -14.45
C LYS A 224 4.30 -24.49 -15.62
N GLY A 225 4.66 -23.24 -15.83
CA GLY A 225 4.15 -22.44 -16.94
C GLY A 225 2.64 -22.17 -16.87
N CYS A 226 2.05 -22.09 -15.68
CA CYS A 226 0.60 -21.90 -15.51
C CYS A 226 0.11 -20.48 -15.83
N GLY A 227 1.01 -19.51 -15.99
CA GLY A 227 0.72 -18.11 -16.32
C GLY A 227 0.03 -17.31 -15.21
N LYS A 228 -0.15 -17.86 -14.01
CA LYS A 228 -0.85 -17.15 -12.92
C LYS A 228 -0.09 -15.90 -12.48
N CYS A 229 1.24 -15.98 -12.37
CA CYS A 229 2.10 -14.83 -12.06
C CYS A 229 2.00 -13.73 -13.11
N LYS A 230 1.99 -14.08 -14.41
CA LYS A 230 1.84 -13.12 -15.52
C LYS A 230 0.51 -12.36 -15.44
N ARG A 231 -0.60 -13.07 -15.19
CA ARG A 231 -1.93 -12.44 -15.07
C ARG A 231 -2.07 -11.51 -13.86
N ASN A 232 -1.29 -11.77 -12.81
CA ASN A 232 -1.32 -10.95 -11.58
C ASN A 232 -0.26 -9.85 -11.56
N CYS A 233 0.55 -9.71 -12.60
CA CYS A 233 1.56 -8.67 -12.66
C CYS A 233 0.96 -7.35 -13.16
N PRO A 234 0.86 -6.31 -12.30
CA PRO A 234 0.27 -5.02 -12.70
C PRO A 234 1.13 -4.25 -13.70
N MET A 235 2.43 -4.61 -13.81
CA MET A 235 3.39 -3.95 -14.69
C MET A 235 3.67 -4.75 -15.96
N GLU A 236 2.98 -5.87 -16.17
CA GLU A 236 3.24 -6.78 -17.29
C GLU A 236 4.73 -7.18 -17.43
N ALA A 237 5.45 -7.17 -16.32
CA ALA A 237 6.87 -7.47 -16.25
C ALA A 237 7.19 -8.98 -16.40
N ILE A 238 6.19 -9.84 -16.59
CA ILE A 238 6.40 -11.30 -16.68
C ILE A 238 6.02 -11.79 -18.07
N SER A 239 6.98 -12.41 -18.72
CA SER A 239 6.84 -13.04 -20.04
C SER A 239 6.95 -14.57 -19.95
N GLY A 240 6.42 -15.25 -20.93
CA GLY A 240 6.44 -16.71 -21.04
C GLY A 240 5.16 -17.24 -21.68
N GLU A 241 5.24 -18.50 -22.16
CA GLU A 241 4.14 -19.22 -22.76
C GLU A 241 3.57 -20.28 -21.80
N ILE A 242 2.34 -20.71 -22.05
CA ILE A 242 1.69 -21.75 -21.24
C ILE A 242 2.50 -23.05 -21.35
N ARG A 243 2.76 -23.70 -20.22
CA ARG A 243 3.59 -24.91 -20.05
C ARG A 243 5.08 -24.70 -20.26
N MET A 244 5.55 -23.47 -20.45
CA MET A 244 6.97 -23.12 -20.47
C MET A 244 7.32 -22.26 -19.25
N PRO A 245 8.55 -22.33 -18.73
CA PRO A 245 8.99 -21.45 -17.66
C PRO A 245 8.82 -19.98 -18.05
N HIS A 246 8.32 -19.18 -17.10
CA HIS A 246 8.19 -17.74 -17.27
C HIS A 246 9.45 -17.02 -16.80
N THR A 247 9.66 -15.82 -17.26
CA THR A 247 10.76 -14.93 -16.86
C THR A 247 10.23 -13.59 -16.37
N ILE A 248 10.97 -12.93 -15.48
CA ILE A 248 10.65 -11.59 -14.97
C ILE A 248 11.65 -10.60 -15.58
N ASP A 249 11.10 -9.56 -16.20
CA ASP A 249 11.85 -8.38 -16.61
C ASP A 249 12.01 -7.48 -15.37
N ASN A 250 13.19 -7.49 -14.76
CA ASN A 250 13.43 -6.74 -13.53
C ASN A 250 13.53 -5.23 -13.76
N ASP A 251 13.73 -4.76 -14.98
CA ASP A 251 13.72 -3.33 -15.30
C ASP A 251 12.28 -2.76 -15.28
N LYS A 252 11.29 -3.61 -15.57
CA LYS A 252 9.87 -3.28 -15.45
C LYS A 252 9.27 -3.64 -14.10
N CYS A 253 9.93 -4.51 -13.35
CA CYS A 253 9.40 -5.04 -12.09
C CYS A 253 9.46 -3.99 -10.99
N ILE A 254 8.34 -3.70 -10.36
CA ILE A 254 8.24 -2.80 -9.20
C ILE A 254 8.35 -3.53 -7.85
N HIS A 255 8.74 -4.78 -7.86
CA HIS A 255 8.94 -5.63 -6.68
C HIS A 255 7.73 -5.72 -5.71
N CYS A 256 6.50 -5.59 -6.22
CA CYS A 256 5.28 -5.58 -5.41
C CYS A 256 4.92 -6.94 -4.78
N GLY A 257 5.59 -8.03 -5.15
CA GLY A 257 5.35 -9.37 -4.61
C GLY A 257 4.07 -10.07 -5.07
N ALA A 258 3.20 -9.43 -5.86
CA ALA A 258 1.92 -10.01 -6.30
C ALA A 258 2.07 -11.35 -7.04
N CYS A 259 3.12 -11.49 -7.85
CA CYS A 259 3.44 -12.73 -8.55
C CYS A 259 3.92 -13.83 -7.60
N TRP A 260 4.67 -13.45 -6.56
CA TRP A 260 5.19 -14.38 -5.54
C TRP A 260 4.05 -15.01 -4.76
N GLY A 261 3.19 -14.21 -4.16
CA GLY A 261 1.99 -14.70 -3.45
C GLY A 261 1.01 -15.47 -4.34
N ALA A 262 0.99 -15.19 -5.65
CA ALA A 262 0.12 -15.88 -6.60
C ALA A 262 0.66 -17.23 -7.07
N CYS A 263 1.95 -17.55 -6.87
CA CYS A 263 2.56 -18.75 -7.40
C CYS A 263 2.25 -19.99 -6.53
N PRO A 264 1.41 -20.93 -6.98
CA PRO A 264 1.06 -22.10 -6.18
C PRO A 264 2.18 -23.16 -6.08
N PHE A 265 3.27 -22.96 -6.84
CA PHE A 265 4.40 -23.90 -6.91
C PHE A 265 5.64 -23.39 -6.17
N GLY A 266 5.58 -22.21 -5.53
CA GLY A 266 6.75 -21.59 -4.88
C GLY A 266 7.92 -21.36 -5.85
N ALA A 267 7.63 -21.16 -7.14
CA ALA A 267 8.66 -21.04 -8.18
C ALA A 267 9.27 -19.65 -8.26
N ILE A 268 8.81 -18.68 -7.48
CA ILE A 268 9.32 -17.30 -7.51
C ILE A 268 10.09 -17.04 -6.23
N ASP A 269 11.28 -16.51 -6.36
CA ASP A 269 12.16 -16.17 -5.26
C ASP A 269 12.77 -14.79 -5.44
N ALA A 270 13.22 -14.20 -4.34
CA ALA A 270 14.01 -12.97 -4.37
C ALA A 270 15.48 -13.35 -4.15
N ILE A 271 16.31 -13.07 -5.13
CA ILE A 271 17.76 -13.19 -4.99
C ILE A 271 18.35 -11.80 -4.71
N GLU A 272 19.29 -11.74 -3.79
CA GLU A 272 20.11 -10.56 -3.54
C GLU A 272 21.22 -10.56 -4.60
N GLU A 273 21.38 -9.44 -5.32
CA GLU A 273 22.60 -9.23 -6.12
C GLU A 273 23.69 -8.83 -5.11
N GLU A 274 24.70 -9.66 -4.96
CA GLU A 274 25.98 -9.25 -4.42
C GLU A 274 26.64 -8.33 -5.46
N ASP A 275 27.03 -7.11 -5.04
CA ASP A 275 27.75 -6.14 -5.87
C ASP A 275 29.10 -6.69 -6.36
#